data_d9db586a117e15f6e8e2aef2ef8bf61d
#
_entry.id   d9db586a117e15f6e8e2aef2ef8bf61d
#
_cell.length_a   1.000
_cell.length_b   1.000
_cell.length_c   1.000
_cell.angle_alpha   90.00
_cell.angle_beta   90.00
_cell.angle_gamma   90.00
#
_symmetry.space_group_name_H-M   'P 1'
#
loop_
_entity.id
_entity.type
_entity.pdbx_description
1 polymer ?
#
loop_
_entity_poly.entity_id
_entity_poly.type
_entity_poly.pdbx_seq_one_letter_code
_entity_poly.pdbx_strand_id
1 'polypeptide(L)'
;MKNESSLLLLRAGEAIESADLLLKEGYLADSISRAYYAMFYVAETLLNEKDLSFSKHGNVHGAFGEHYVKTGIFDKKYHKWLLEAFSRRIASDYDASASFHSSSVKTMIDQAWEFLQAAKKYLENPPETN
;
A
#
# COMPACT_ATOMS: atom_id res chain seq x y z
N MET A 1 5.35 11.36 -14.85
CA MET A 1 5.29 11.10 -13.40
C MET A 1 6.14 12.12 -12.66
N LYS A 2 5.63 12.65 -11.56
CA LYS A 2 6.32 13.63 -10.74
C LYS A 2 7.53 13.02 -10.02
N ASN A 3 8.52 13.82 -9.68
CA ASN A 3 9.71 13.34 -8.96
C ASN A 3 9.34 12.70 -7.62
N GLU A 4 8.46 13.33 -6.86
CA GLU A 4 8.02 12.77 -5.57
C GLU A 4 7.33 11.43 -5.74
N SER A 5 6.51 11.29 -6.78
CA SER A 5 5.84 10.02 -7.09
C SER A 5 6.86 8.92 -7.37
N SER A 6 7.91 9.22 -8.11
CA SER A 6 8.97 8.25 -8.39
C SER A 6 9.67 7.79 -7.11
N LEU A 7 9.93 8.73 -6.19
CA LEU A 7 10.55 8.41 -4.90
C LEU A 7 9.62 7.56 -4.03
N LEU A 8 8.33 7.87 -4.02
CA LEU A 8 7.35 7.10 -3.26
C LEU A 8 7.21 5.67 -3.79
N LEU A 9 7.22 5.49 -5.11
CA LEU A 9 7.19 4.15 -5.70
C LEU A 9 8.45 3.35 -5.36
N LEU A 10 9.60 4.01 -5.34
CA LEU A 10 10.84 3.38 -4.93
C LEU A 10 10.75 2.92 -3.47
N ARG A 11 10.23 3.77 -2.58
CA ARG A 11 10.00 3.42 -1.18
C ARG A 11 9.03 2.25 -1.03
N ALA A 12 7.99 2.21 -1.85
CA ALA A 12 7.05 1.10 -1.83
C ALA A 12 7.75 -0.23 -2.13
N GLY A 13 8.59 -0.24 -3.18
CA GLY A 13 9.36 -1.43 -3.53
C GLY A 13 10.31 -1.87 -2.42
N GLU A 14 11.03 -0.92 -1.82
CA GLU A 14 11.93 -1.20 -0.71
C GLU A 14 11.18 -1.75 0.52
N ALA A 15 9.99 -1.20 0.80
CA ALA A 15 9.17 -1.68 1.91
C ALA A 15 8.72 -3.13 1.69
N ILE A 16 8.39 -3.50 0.45
CA ILE A 16 8.02 -4.88 0.12
C ILE A 16 9.21 -5.81 0.32
N GLU A 17 10.39 -5.42 -0.15
CA GLU A 17 11.60 -6.21 0.03
C GLU A 17 11.93 -6.39 1.51
N SER A 18 11.80 -5.33 2.31
CA SER A 18 11.98 -5.40 3.76
C SER A 18 10.96 -6.34 4.42
N ALA A 19 9.69 -6.24 4.00
CA ALA A 19 8.64 -7.10 4.53
C ALA A 19 8.96 -8.58 4.27
N ASP A 20 9.41 -8.89 3.06
CA ASP A 20 9.76 -10.26 2.69
C ASP A 20 10.94 -10.80 3.50
N LEU A 21 11.97 -9.98 3.68
CA LEU A 21 13.12 -10.35 4.49
C LEU A 21 12.74 -10.60 5.95
N LEU A 22 11.94 -9.70 6.53
CA LEU A 22 11.46 -9.84 7.90
C LEU A 22 10.58 -11.08 8.08
N LEU A 23 9.75 -11.39 7.09
CA LEU A 23 8.94 -12.62 7.12
C LEU A 23 9.83 -13.86 7.16
N LYS A 24 10.87 -13.92 6.33
CA LYS A 24 11.80 -15.05 6.29
C LYS A 24 12.54 -15.22 7.61
N GLU A 25 12.81 -14.13 8.29
CA GLU A 25 13.50 -14.16 9.59
C GLU A 25 12.53 -14.34 10.77
N GLY A 26 11.24 -14.44 10.52
CA GLY A 26 10.23 -14.68 11.56
C GLY A 26 9.73 -13.45 12.29
N TYR A 27 10.07 -12.25 11.84
CA TYR A 27 9.61 -10.99 12.44
C TYR A 27 8.27 -10.58 11.84
N LEU A 28 7.21 -11.29 12.21
CA LEU A 28 5.89 -11.13 11.57
C LEU A 28 5.27 -9.75 11.76
N ALA A 29 5.31 -9.21 12.98
CA ALA A 29 4.75 -7.88 13.26
C ALA A 29 5.44 -6.80 12.44
N ASP A 30 6.77 -6.83 12.39
CA ASP A 30 7.53 -5.84 11.61
C ASP A 30 7.30 -6.01 10.11
N SER A 31 7.14 -7.25 9.65
CA SER A 31 6.82 -7.55 8.26
C SER A 31 5.46 -6.96 7.88
N ILE A 32 4.46 -7.10 8.75
CA ILE A 32 3.11 -6.52 8.56
C ILE A 32 3.22 -5.00 8.38
N SER A 33 3.97 -4.32 9.25
CA SER A 33 4.16 -2.87 9.15
C SER A 33 4.77 -2.48 7.81
N ARG A 34 5.79 -3.18 7.37
CA ARG A 34 6.43 -2.87 6.09
C ARG A 34 5.50 -3.11 4.90
N ALA A 35 4.74 -4.20 4.91
CA ALA A 35 3.77 -4.49 3.85
C ALA A 35 2.67 -3.42 3.79
N TYR A 36 2.17 -2.98 4.95
CA TYR A 36 1.19 -1.90 4.99
C TYR A 36 1.77 -0.61 4.41
N TYR A 37 2.97 -0.21 4.84
CA TYR A 37 3.57 1.03 4.35
C TYR A 37 3.85 0.99 2.85
N ALA A 38 4.14 -0.19 2.29
CA ALA A 38 4.26 -0.33 0.84
C ALA A 38 2.95 0.07 0.15
N MET A 39 1.82 -0.43 0.63
CA MET A 39 0.50 -0.09 0.07
C MET A 39 0.19 1.39 0.27
N PHE A 40 0.54 1.93 1.44
CA PHE A 40 0.34 3.35 1.74
C PHE A 40 1.12 4.24 0.79
N TYR A 41 2.38 3.93 0.54
CA TYR A 41 3.20 4.69 -0.41
C TYR A 41 2.64 4.64 -1.83
N VAL A 42 2.07 3.50 -2.24
CA VAL A 42 1.42 3.39 -3.55
C VAL A 42 0.21 4.32 -3.62
N ALA A 43 -0.64 4.32 -2.58
CA ALA A 43 -1.80 5.21 -2.53
C ALA A 43 -1.37 6.69 -2.54
N GLU A 44 -0.33 7.05 -1.77
CA GLU A 44 0.21 8.40 -1.77
C GLU A 44 0.71 8.81 -3.16
N THR A 45 1.38 7.89 -3.85
CA THR A 45 1.88 8.15 -5.22
C THR A 45 0.73 8.53 -6.13
N LEU A 46 -0.33 7.72 -6.12
CA LEU A 46 -1.49 7.96 -6.98
C LEU A 46 -2.18 9.29 -6.67
N LEU A 47 -2.28 9.64 -5.39
CA LEU A 47 -2.87 10.92 -4.99
C LEU A 47 -1.95 12.09 -5.36
N ASN A 48 -0.65 11.93 -5.20
CA ASN A 48 0.32 12.95 -5.57
C ASN A 48 0.25 13.29 -7.06
N GLU A 49 -0.03 12.29 -7.90
CA GLU A 49 -0.19 12.53 -9.35
C GLU A 49 -1.43 13.38 -9.66
N LYS A 50 -2.39 13.46 -8.75
CA LYS A 50 -3.56 14.34 -8.85
C LYS A 50 -3.40 15.63 -8.02
N ASP A 51 -2.18 15.93 -7.58
CA ASP A 51 -1.87 17.11 -6.75
C ASP A 51 -2.61 17.10 -5.40
N LEU A 52 -2.83 15.89 -4.86
CA LEU A 52 -3.47 15.69 -3.56
C LEU A 52 -2.46 15.14 -2.55
N SER A 53 -2.40 15.78 -1.38
CA SER A 53 -1.55 15.29 -0.29
C SER A 53 -2.29 15.46 1.03
N PHE A 54 -2.01 14.55 1.98
CA PHE A 54 -2.69 14.52 3.27
C PHE A 54 -1.70 14.16 4.36
N SER A 55 -1.87 14.76 5.54
CA SER A 55 -1.00 14.50 6.69
C SER A 55 -1.43 13.27 7.51
N LYS A 56 -2.68 12.83 7.37
CA LYS A 56 -3.24 11.71 8.14
C LYS A 56 -3.49 10.49 7.26
N HIS A 57 -3.12 9.30 7.77
CA HIS A 57 -3.31 8.05 7.05
C HIS A 57 -4.77 7.81 6.63
N GLY A 58 -5.73 8.05 7.52
CA GLY A 58 -7.14 7.86 7.22
C GLY A 58 -7.62 8.72 6.05
N ASN A 59 -7.08 9.93 5.92
CA ASN A 59 -7.42 10.82 4.81
C ASN A 59 -6.86 10.28 3.49
N VAL A 60 -5.66 9.69 3.52
CA VAL A 60 -5.06 9.05 2.35
C VAL A 60 -5.91 7.86 1.91
N HIS A 61 -6.31 7.00 2.86
CA HIS A 61 -7.15 5.83 2.57
C HIS A 61 -8.46 6.24 1.92
N GLY A 62 -9.16 7.20 2.51
CA GLY A 62 -10.44 7.68 2.01
C GLY A 62 -10.31 8.33 0.64
N ALA A 63 -9.30 9.15 0.45
CA ALA A 63 -9.06 9.84 -0.82
C ALA A 63 -8.72 8.84 -1.93
N PHE A 64 -7.95 7.80 -1.64
CA PHE A 64 -7.68 6.76 -2.62
C PHE A 64 -8.99 6.09 -3.07
N GLY A 65 -9.85 5.73 -2.13
CA GLY A 65 -11.16 5.16 -2.45
C GLY A 65 -12.00 6.08 -3.31
N GLU A 66 -12.06 7.36 -2.95
CA GLU A 66 -12.87 8.35 -3.65
C GLU A 66 -12.36 8.62 -5.07
N HIS A 67 -11.06 8.85 -5.21
CA HIS A 67 -10.49 9.31 -6.48
C HIS A 67 -10.10 8.20 -7.44
N TYR A 68 -9.90 6.98 -6.96
CA TYR A 68 -9.41 5.89 -7.81
C TYR A 68 -10.32 4.67 -7.86
N VAL A 69 -11.07 4.37 -6.80
CA VAL A 69 -11.95 3.21 -6.77
C VAL A 69 -13.36 3.57 -7.17
N LYS A 70 -13.93 4.60 -6.57
CA LYS A 70 -15.28 5.08 -6.89
C LYS A 70 -15.38 5.50 -8.35
N THR A 71 -14.31 6.02 -8.90
CA THR A 71 -14.21 6.45 -10.30
C THR A 71 -14.02 5.29 -11.28
N GLY A 72 -13.80 4.07 -10.78
CA GLY A 72 -13.60 2.89 -11.61
C GLY A 72 -12.19 2.72 -12.17
N ILE A 73 -11.24 3.56 -11.78
CA ILE A 73 -9.86 3.47 -12.28
C ILE A 73 -9.16 2.23 -11.71
N PHE A 74 -9.37 1.95 -10.41
CA PHE A 74 -8.82 0.77 -9.75
C PHE A 74 -9.92 -0.12 -9.21
N ASP A 75 -9.70 -1.43 -9.21
CA ASP A 75 -10.61 -2.39 -8.60
C ASP A 75 -10.73 -2.11 -7.10
N LYS A 76 -11.94 -2.30 -6.55
CA LYS A 76 -12.21 -2.08 -5.13
C LYS A 76 -11.35 -2.95 -4.21
N LYS A 77 -10.82 -4.07 -4.70
CA LYS A 77 -9.97 -4.95 -3.89
C LYS A 77 -8.76 -4.24 -3.34
N TYR A 78 -8.18 -3.28 -4.06
CA TYR A 78 -7.00 -2.54 -3.61
C TYR A 78 -7.30 -1.68 -2.39
N HIS A 79 -8.48 -1.05 -2.36
CA HIS A 79 -8.91 -0.28 -1.20
C HIS A 79 -9.18 -1.18 0.00
N LYS A 80 -9.84 -2.32 -0.24
CA LYS A 80 -10.08 -3.32 0.80
C LYS A 80 -8.77 -3.81 1.41
N TRP A 81 -7.79 -4.16 0.58
CA TRP A 81 -6.49 -4.62 1.06
C TRP A 81 -5.76 -3.56 1.88
N LEU A 82 -5.81 -2.31 1.44
CA LEU A 82 -5.20 -1.20 2.15
C LEU A 82 -5.79 -1.04 3.55
N LEU A 83 -7.13 -1.08 3.66
CA LEU A 83 -7.82 -0.95 4.94
C LEU A 83 -7.56 -2.15 5.86
N GLU A 84 -7.57 -3.36 5.32
CA GLU A 84 -7.24 -4.56 6.09
C GLU A 84 -5.80 -4.54 6.59
N ALA A 85 -4.87 -4.11 5.73
CA ALA A 85 -3.47 -4.00 6.10
C ALA A 85 -3.27 -2.97 7.20
N PHE A 86 -3.98 -1.85 7.14
CA PHE A 86 -3.94 -0.84 8.19
C PHE A 86 -4.42 -1.42 9.53
N SER A 87 -5.53 -2.15 9.54
CA SER A 87 -6.04 -2.80 10.75
C SER A 87 -5.03 -3.77 11.35
N ARG A 88 -4.38 -4.58 10.50
CA ARG A 88 -3.36 -5.52 10.96
C ARG A 88 -2.13 -4.81 11.51
N ARG A 89 -1.72 -3.72 10.88
CA ARG A 89 -0.60 -2.91 11.37
C ARG A 89 -0.91 -2.34 12.75
N ILE A 90 -2.12 -1.80 12.95
CA ILE A 90 -2.54 -1.29 14.26
C ILE A 90 -2.48 -2.40 15.31
N ALA A 91 -3.00 -3.59 15.00
CA ALA A 91 -2.93 -4.72 15.91
C ALA A 91 -1.49 -5.12 16.21
N SER A 92 -0.61 -5.14 15.20
CA SER A 92 0.78 -5.53 15.38
C SER A 92 1.58 -4.54 16.22
N ASP A 93 1.24 -3.25 16.16
CA ASP A 93 1.95 -2.20 16.90
C ASP A 93 1.45 -2.04 18.34
N TYR A 94 0.16 -2.25 18.57
CA TYR A 94 -0.46 -1.85 19.84
C TYR A 94 -1.07 -2.98 20.65
N ASP A 95 -1.15 -4.20 20.13
CA ASP A 95 -1.67 -5.36 20.85
C ASP A 95 -0.57 -6.41 21.01
N ALA A 96 0.07 -6.40 22.19
CA ALA A 96 1.16 -7.33 22.48
C ALA A 96 0.70 -8.79 22.50
N SER A 97 -0.61 -9.05 22.66
CA SER A 97 -1.15 -10.40 22.66
C SER A 97 -1.55 -10.89 21.26
N ALA A 98 -1.52 -10.01 20.26
CA ALA A 98 -1.88 -10.38 18.89
C ALA A 98 -0.91 -11.43 18.36
N SER A 99 -1.45 -12.44 17.68
CA SER A 99 -0.66 -13.46 17.01
C SER A 99 -0.97 -13.46 15.52
N PHE A 100 0.03 -13.74 14.70
CA PHE A 100 -0.10 -13.69 13.26
C PHE A 100 0.42 -14.99 12.65
N HIS A 101 -0.19 -15.39 11.53
CA HIS A 101 0.26 -16.55 10.78
C HIS A 101 1.15 -16.08 9.62
N SER A 102 2.27 -16.76 9.40
CA SER A 102 3.20 -16.42 8.32
C SER A 102 2.51 -16.43 6.95
N SER A 103 1.55 -17.35 6.75
CA SER A 103 0.79 -17.42 5.50
C SER A 103 -0.05 -16.17 5.25
N SER A 104 -0.65 -15.60 6.30
CA SER A 104 -1.42 -14.35 6.20
C SER A 104 -0.52 -13.17 5.86
N VAL A 105 0.67 -13.13 6.46
CA VAL A 105 1.64 -12.08 6.20
C VAL A 105 2.15 -12.18 4.76
N LYS A 106 2.41 -13.40 4.29
CA LYS A 106 2.82 -13.64 2.89
C LYS A 106 1.75 -13.12 1.91
N THR A 107 0.49 -13.38 2.23
CA THR A 107 -0.63 -12.87 1.42
C THR A 107 -0.62 -11.34 1.36
N MET A 108 -0.38 -10.66 2.49
CA MET A 108 -0.26 -9.21 2.51
C MET A 108 0.88 -8.70 1.61
N ILE A 109 2.02 -9.38 1.66
CA ILE A 109 3.17 -9.01 0.83
C ILE A 109 2.81 -9.15 -0.65
N ASP A 110 2.17 -10.25 -1.02
CA ASP A 110 1.74 -10.49 -2.39
C ASP A 110 0.73 -9.45 -2.86
N GLN A 111 -0.19 -9.05 -1.99
CA GLN A 111 -1.18 -7.99 -2.26
C GLN A 111 -0.49 -6.63 -2.46
N ALA A 112 0.49 -6.32 -1.61
CA ALA A 112 1.26 -5.08 -1.74
C ALA A 112 2.00 -5.05 -3.08
N TRP A 113 2.58 -6.17 -3.48
CA TRP A 113 3.28 -6.29 -4.75
C TRP A 113 2.31 -6.11 -5.93
N GLU A 114 1.15 -6.73 -5.87
CA GLU A 114 0.13 -6.59 -6.93
C GLU A 114 -0.33 -5.14 -7.05
N PHE A 115 -0.57 -4.47 -5.93
CA PHE A 115 -0.98 -3.07 -5.92
C PHE A 115 0.10 -2.17 -6.53
N LEU A 116 1.35 -2.40 -6.16
CA LEU A 116 2.48 -1.65 -6.73
C LEU A 116 2.54 -1.84 -8.25
N GLN A 117 2.42 -3.07 -8.74
CA GLN A 117 2.46 -3.34 -10.18
C GLN A 117 1.29 -2.70 -10.91
N ALA A 118 0.10 -2.76 -10.33
CA ALA A 118 -1.08 -2.11 -10.92
C ALA A 118 -0.90 -0.59 -11.02
N ALA A 119 -0.33 0.03 -9.99
CA ALA A 119 -0.05 1.45 -10.00
C ALA A 119 0.99 1.83 -11.03
N LYS A 120 2.08 1.07 -11.13
CA LYS A 120 3.12 1.31 -12.14
C LYS A 120 2.55 1.23 -13.55
N LYS A 121 1.75 0.21 -13.81
CA LYS A 121 1.11 0.03 -15.12
C LYS A 121 0.22 1.22 -15.46
N TYR A 122 -0.59 1.67 -14.51
CA TYR A 122 -1.47 2.83 -14.69
C TYR A 122 -0.68 4.10 -14.98
N LEU A 123 0.41 4.33 -14.24
CA LEU A 123 1.20 5.55 -14.36
C LEU A 123 2.07 5.56 -15.63
N GLU A 124 2.49 4.40 -16.12
CA GLU A 124 3.24 4.28 -17.38
C GLU A 124 2.33 4.45 -18.59
N ASN A 125 1.07 4.05 -18.47
CA ASN A 125 0.09 4.12 -19.56
C ASN A 125 -1.19 4.80 -19.06
N PRO A 126 -1.12 6.12 -18.74
CA PRO A 126 -2.31 6.79 -18.25
C PRO A 126 -3.37 6.86 -19.35
N PRO A 127 -4.66 6.78 -18.99
CA PRO A 127 -5.72 6.91 -19.99
C PRO A 127 -5.64 8.28 -20.65
N GLU A 128 -5.92 8.31 -21.96
CA GLU A 128 -5.96 9.57 -22.68
C GLU A 128 -7.06 10.45 -22.14
N THR A 129 -6.71 11.70 -21.81
CA THR A 129 -7.68 12.70 -21.40
C THR A 129 -8.05 13.52 -22.63
N ASN A 130 -9.28 13.40 -23.02
CA ASN A 130 -9.80 14.22 -24.12
C ASN A 130 -10.37 15.52 -23.59
#